data_3453ce694873f0729a2194a28c07065f
#
_entry.id   3453ce694873f0729a2194a28c07065f
#
_cell.length_a   1.000
_cell.length_b   1.000
_cell.length_c   1.000
_cell.angle_alpha   90.00
_cell.angle_beta   90.00
_cell.angle_gamma   90.00
#
_symmetry.space_group_name_H-M   'P 1'
#
loop_
_entity.id
_entity.type
_entity.pdbx_description
1 polymer ?
#
loop_
_entity_poly.entity_id
_entity_poly.type
_entity_poly.pdbx_seq_one_letter_code
_entity_poly.pdbx_strand_id
1 'polypeptide(L)'
;MNSNGIDNLNDFETEINDNLESWDAIAHMHAQGTGAEFYRIEQWLAGESKIAPWEIEELGPVEGKSLLHLQCHIGTDTLSWAREGAIVTGLDFSKQAIIEAKRFAEILDFPDATFVVSHVKDAVSALNGEKFDILYTGRGALCWLPNLDEWASICAQLVMPGGILYLEECHPFSELIEVVGSGIDKELKIHYNMFSKKPVTFDGQGSYADKDANTGITKSHCWGHGFGEIINSLINNGFKIEMMNEREESFFEPWDDFLVNYRPNYWKFREDIVPIPMSFTLRARREY
;
A
#
# COMPACT_ATOMS: atom_id res chain seq x y z
N MET A 1 20.63 4.63 -29.88
CA MET A 1 19.71 5.65 -29.38
C MET A 1 18.31 5.09 -29.57
N ASN A 2 17.84 4.29 -28.67
CA ASN A 2 16.46 3.82 -28.64
C ASN A 2 15.79 4.58 -27.50
N SER A 3 14.85 5.46 -27.86
CA SER A 3 13.88 6.00 -26.92
C SER A 3 13.08 4.81 -26.39
N ASN A 4 13.42 4.33 -25.19
CA ASN A 4 12.55 3.47 -24.43
C ASN A 4 11.26 4.25 -24.23
N GLY A 5 10.18 3.81 -24.90
CA GLY A 5 8.85 4.34 -24.63
C GLY A 5 8.58 4.17 -23.14
N ILE A 6 8.45 5.28 -22.46
CA ILE A 6 7.93 5.30 -21.10
C ILE A 6 6.44 5.00 -21.29
N ASP A 7 6.01 3.81 -20.89
CA ASP A 7 4.61 3.45 -20.92
C ASP A 7 3.88 4.39 -19.95
N ASN A 8 3.00 5.23 -20.50
CA ASN A 8 2.20 6.15 -19.68
C ASN A 8 1.12 5.37 -18.92
N LEU A 9 0.66 5.91 -17.78
CA LEU A 9 -0.51 5.37 -17.05
C LEU A 9 -1.73 5.13 -17.97
N ASN A 10 -1.84 5.89 -19.04
CA ASN A 10 -2.93 5.73 -20.02
C ASN A 10 -2.81 4.47 -20.89
N ASP A 11 -1.64 3.82 -20.95
CA ASP A 11 -1.45 2.61 -21.77
C ASP A 11 -2.07 1.38 -21.11
N PHE A 12 -2.44 1.46 -19.81
CA PHE A 12 -3.01 0.39 -18.99
C PHE A 12 -4.40 0.75 -18.43
N GLU A 13 -5.19 1.52 -19.17
CA GLU A 13 -6.49 2.00 -18.70
C GLU A 13 -7.46 0.84 -18.36
N THR A 14 -7.42 -0.25 -19.13
CA THR A 14 -8.25 -1.43 -18.88
C THR A 14 -7.86 -2.12 -17.58
N GLU A 15 -6.57 -2.36 -17.36
CA GLU A 15 -6.04 -3.01 -16.17
C GLU A 15 -6.28 -2.16 -14.90
N ILE A 16 -6.16 -0.85 -15.03
CA ILE A 16 -6.45 0.09 -13.93
C ILE A 16 -7.95 0.08 -13.60
N ASN A 17 -8.83 0.00 -14.60
CA ASN A 17 -10.27 -0.09 -14.37
C ASN A 17 -10.66 -1.44 -13.75
N ASP A 18 -10.09 -2.55 -14.20
CA ASP A 18 -10.29 -3.86 -13.58
C ASP A 18 -9.87 -3.82 -12.09
N ASN A 19 -8.73 -3.19 -11.77
CA ASN A 19 -8.29 -2.99 -10.40
C ASN A 19 -9.25 -2.11 -9.59
N LEU A 20 -9.75 -1.02 -10.16
CA LEU A 20 -10.74 -0.16 -9.50
C LEU A 20 -12.01 -0.94 -9.15
N GLU A 21 -12.56 -1.69 -10.13
CA GLU A 21 -13.76 -2.50 -9.91
C GLU A 21 -13.53 -3.56 -8.82
N SER A 22 -12.35 -4.20 -8.82
CA SER A 22 -11.97 -5.19 -7.80
C SER A 22 -11.90 -4.56 -6.41
N TRP A 23 -11.17 -3.46 -6.25
CA TRP A 23 -11.01 -2.77 -4.96
C TRP A 23 -12.32 -2.18 -4.44
N ASP A 24 -13.16 -1.66 -5.34
CA ASP A 24 -14.48 -1.13 -4.97
C ASP A 24 -15.42 -2.23 -4.45
N ALA A 25 -15.36 -3.42 -5.06
CA ALA A 25 -16.19 -4.57 -4.65
C ALA A 25 -15.79 -5.13 -3.27
N ILE A 26 -14.49 -5.14 -2.92
CA ILE A 26 -14.00 -5.74 -1.67
C ILE A 26 -13.99 -4.77 -0.48
N ALA A 27 -14.04 -3.46 -0.70
CA ALA A 27 -13.88 -2.46 0.36
C ALA A 27 -14.88 -2.61 1.50
N HIS A 28 -16.17 -2.80 1.19
CA HIS A 28 -17.20 -2.99 2.21
C HIS A 28 -16.99 -4.29 3.01
N MET A 29 -16.61 -5.37 2.33
CA MET A 29 -16.29 -6.65 2.97
C MET A 29 -15.11 -6.52 3.94
N HIS A 30 -14.08 -5.77 3.56
CA HIS A 30 -12.92 -5.48 4.43
C HIS A 30 -13.29 -4.67 5.67
N ALA A 31 -14.26 -3.76 5.55
CA ALA A 31 -14.65 -2.85 6.63
C ALA A 31 -15.69 -3.43 7.59
N GLN A 32 -16.64 -4.24 7.09
CA GLN A 32 -17.83 -4.66 7.84
C GLN A 32 -18.23 -6.12 7.59
N GLY A 33 -17.65 -6.78 6.59
CA GLY A 33 -17.96 -8.16 6.20
C GLY A 33 -16.99 -9.19 6.79
N THR A 34 -16.83 -10.29 6.10
CA THR A 34 -15.98 -11.42 6.51
C THR A 34 -14.48 -11.06 6.55
N GLY A 35 -14.04 -10.09 5.75
CA GLY A 35 -12.66 -9.57 5.79
C GLY A 35 -12.35 -8.65 6.98
N ALA A 36 -13.37 -8.19 7.72
CA ALA A 36 -13.18 -7.29 8.87
C ALA A 36 -12.37 -7.94 10.02
N GLU A 37 -12.41 -9.26 10.13
CA GLU A 37 -11.60 -10.00 11.11
C GLU A 37 -10.11 -9.94 10.75
N PHE A 38 -9.77 -10.11 9.48
CA PHE A 38 -8.39 -9.94 8.99
C PHE A 38 -7.86 -8.54 9.32
N TYR A 39 -8.67 -7.51 9.06
CA TYR A 39 -8.34 -6.13 9.41
C TYR A 39 -8.46 -5.83 10.92
N ARG A 40 -8.92 -6.78 11.74
CA ARG A 40 -9.12 -6.59 13.19
C ARG A 40 -9.87 -5.30 13.50
N ILE A 41 -10.95 -5.04 12.74
CA ILE A 41 -11.67 -3.77 12.80
C ILE A 41 -12.21 -3.50 14.19
N GLU A 42 -12.75 -4.52 14.88
CA GLU A 42 -13.27 -4.38 16.25
C GLU A 42 -12.17 -3.94 17.23
N GLN A 43 -11.00 -4.60 17.20
CA GLN A 43 -9.87 -4.28 18.06
C GLN A 43 -9.29 -2.91 17.72
N TRP A 44 -9.22 -2.57 16.43
CA TRP A 44 -8.77 -1.26 15.98
C TRP A 44 -9.72 -0.14 16.44
N LEU A 45 -11.04 -0.33 16.35
CA LEU A 45 -12.02 0.62 16.89
C LEU A 45 -11.89 0.75 18.41
N ALA A 46 -11.52 -0.33 19.12
CA ALA A 46 -11.26 -0.33 20.56
C ALA A 46 -9.90 0.30 20.95
N GLY A 47 -9.08 0.76 19.98
CA GLY A 47 -7.84 1.49 20.23
C GLY A 47 -6.56 0.81 19.78
N GLU A 48 -6.60 -0.42 19.21
CA GLU A 48 -5.42 -1.03 18.59
C GLU A 48 -4.94 -0.16 17.41
N SER A 49 -3.64 0.08 17.30
CA SER A 49 -3.07 0.81 16.15
C SER A 49 -2.81 -0.12 14.98
N LYS A 50 -2.96 0.43 13.75
CA LYS A 50 -2.49 -0.21 12.53
C LYS A 50 -1.04 0.11 12.21
N ILE A 51 -0.53 1.18 12.81
CA ILE A 51 0.85 1.62 12.61
C ILE A 51 1.78 0.78 13.46
N ALA A 52 2.82 0.25 12.86
CA ALA A 52 3.83 -0.51 13.56
C ALA A 52 4.73 0.41 14.42
N PRO A 53 5.27 -0.09 15.54
CA PRO A 53 6.17 0.71 16.37
C PRO A 53 7.36 1.30 15.62
N TRP A 54 7.92 0.56 14.66
CA TRP A 54 9.02 1.05 13.84
C TRP A 54 8.61 2.19 12.90
N GLU A 55 7.38 2.20 12.35
CA GLU A 55 6.90 3.28 11.51
C GLU A 55 6.84 4.60 12.30
N ILE A 56 6.38 4.53 13.57
CA ILE A 56 6.35 5.70 14.48
C ILE A 56 7.78 6.18 14.76
N GLU A 57 8.70 5.25 15.06
CA GLU A 57 10.11 5.57 15.35
C GLU A 57 10.82 6.17 14.12
N GLU A 58 10.66 5.56 12.95
CA GLU A 58 11.32 5.94 11.70
C GLU A 58 10.78 7.25 11.12
N LEU A 59 9.46 7.46 11.16
CA LEU A 59 8.84 8.69 10.69
C LEU A 59 9.09 9.85 11.67
N GLY A 60 9.12 9.55 12.97
CA GLY A 60 9.26 10.53 14.05
C GLY A 60 7.96 11.26 14.36
N PRO A 61 8.00 12.36 15.15
CA PRO A 61 6.80 13.04 15.63
C PRO A 61 5.92 13.56 14.50
N VAL A 62 4.63 13.20 14.53
CA VAL A 62 3.62 13.61 13.51
C VAL A 62 2.58 14.59 14.08
N GLU A 63 2.58 14.83 15.40
CA GLU A 63 1.61 15.71 16.07
C GLU A 63 1.57 17.10 15.41
N GLY A 64 0.38 17.52 15.00
CA GLY A 64 0.12 18.80 14.35
C GLY A 64 0.63 18.92 12.91
N LYS A 65 1.24 17.87 12.33
CA LYS A 65 1.68 17.87 10.93
C LYS A 65 0.57 17.43 9.99
N SER A 66 0.53 18.05 8.81
CA SER A 66 -0.33 17.60 7.72
C SER A 66 0.21 16.31 7.11
N LEU A 67 -0.62 15.26 7.05
CA LEU A 67 -0.26 13.96 6.51
C LEU A 67 -1.23 13.55 5.40
N LEU A 68 -0.71 13.35 4.19
CA LEU A 68 -1.43 12.74 3.09
C LEU A 68 -1.15 11.24 3.03
N HIS A 69 -2.19 10.41 3.07
CA HIS A 69 -2.08 8.99 2.79
C HIS A 69 -2.61 8.69 1.38
N LEU A 70 -1.71 8.40 0.44
CA LEU A 70 -2.08 7.95 -0.92
C LEU A 70 -2.44 6.46 -0.90
N GLN A 71 -3.50 6.10 -1.66
CA GLN A 71 -4.01 4.73 -1.75
C GLN A 71 -4.42 4.21 -0.36
N CYS A 72 -5.22 5.03 0.35
CA CYS A 72 -5.53 4.84 1.78
C CYS A 72 -6.55 3.74 2.08
N HIS A 73 -7.14 3.12 1.04
CA HIS A 73 -8.17 2.09 1.16
C HIS A 73 -9.28 2.53 2.13
N ILE A 74 -9.68 1.68 3.08
CA ILE A 74 -10.72 1.95 4.09
C ILE A 74 -10.26 2.89 5.21
N GLY A 75 -9.07 3.47 5.13
CA GLY A 75 -8.59 4.54 6.00
C GLY A 75 -8.14 4.13 7.40
N THR A 76 -7.99 2.84 7.71
CA THR A 76 -7.58 2.37 9.05
C THR A 76 -6.21 2.90 9.47
N ASP A 77 -5.25 2.88 8.55
CA ASP A 77 -3.89 3.38 8.80
C ASP A 77 -3.88 4.91 8.87
N THR A 78 -4.62 5.57 7.98
CA THR A 78 -4.82 7.03 8.01
C THR A 78 -5.33 7.51 9.36
N LEU A 79 -6.38 6.87 9.87
CA LEU A 79 -6.98 7.23 11.16
C LEU A 79 -6.12 6.78 12.35
N SER A 80 -5.24 5.79 12.16
CA SER A 80 -4.23 5.46 13.16
C SER A 80 -3.17 6.56 13.27
N TRP A 81 -2.77 7.18 12.16
CA TRP A 81 -1.92 8.39 12.19
C TRP A 81 -2.64 9.60 12.80
N ALA A 82 -3.98 9.73 12.62
CA ALA A 82 -4.74 10.76 13.30
C ALA A 82 -4.72 10.57 14.83
N ARG A 83 -4.73 9.34 15.34
CA ARG A 83 -4.55 9.04 16.77
C ARG A 83 -3.18 9.45 17.31
N GLU A 84 -2.16 9.45 16.47
CA GLU A 84 -0.81 9.95 16.80
C GLU A 84 -0.72 11.51 16.69
N GLY A 85 -1.85 12.17 16.41
CA GLY A 85 -1.95 13.64 16.37
C GLY A 85 -1.70 14.28 14.99
N ALA A 86 -1.58 13.51 13.92
CA ALA A 86 -1.48 14.06 12.57
C ALA A 86 -2.81 14.64 12.09
N ILE A 87 -2.76 15.70 11.28
CA ILE A 87 -3.89 16.24 10.52
C ILE A 87 -3.94 15.49 9.19
N VAL A 88 -4.87 14.55 9.06
CA VAL A 88 -4.82 13.56 8.00
C VAL A 88 -5.74 13.84 6.82
N THR A 89 -5.23 13.56 5.63
CA THR A 89 -5.99 13.45 4.39
C THR A 89 -5.72 12.09 3.76
N GLY A 90 -6.77 11.31 3.51
CA GLY A 90 -6.68 10.03 2.77
C GLY A 90 -7.19 10.21 1.34
N LEU A 91 -6.51 9.59 0.38
CA LEU A 91 -6.93 9.57 -1.02
C LEU A 91 -6.91 8.14 -1.54
N ASP A 92 -8.00 7.73 -2.18
CA ASP A 92 -8.12 6.42 -2.83
C ASP A 92 -9.03 6.50 -4.05
N PHE A 93 -8.81 5.66 -5.05
CA PHE A 93 -9.65 5.61 -6.23
C PHE A 93 -10.98 4.91 -5.98
N SER A 94 -11.06 3.97 -5.02
CA SER A 94 -12.28 3.27 -4.66
C SER A 94 -13.24 4.18 -3.90
N LYS A 95 -14.40 4.41 -4.49
CA LYS A 95 -15.47 5.17 -3.84
C LYS A 95 -16.00 4.46 -2.61
N GLN A 96 -16.10 3.12 -2.64
CA GLN A 96 -16.58 2.35 -1.50
C GLN A 96 -15.58 2.37 -0.35
N ALA A 97 -14.28 2.31 -0.64
CA ALA A 97 -13.25 2.45 0.38
C ALA A 97 -13.33 3.81 1.09
N ILE A 98 -13.50 4.89 0.34
CA ILE A 98 -13.65 6.24 0.91
C ILE A 98 -14.96 6.41 1.71
N ILE A 99 -16.05 5.74 1.32
CA ILE A 99 -17.29 5.72 2.12
C ILE A 99 -17.01 5.09 3.48
N GLU A 100 -16.31 3.95 3.52
CA GLU A 100 -15.95 3.28 4.77
C GLU A 100 -14.96 4.09 5.61
N ALA A 101 -13.97 4.72 4.98
CA ALA A 101 -13.02 5.57 5.68
C ALA A 101 -13.71 6.76 6.38
N LYS A 102 -14.65 7.43 5.71
CA LYS A 102 -15.47 8.50 6.29
C LYS A 102 -16.35 7.99 7.44
N ARG A 103 -16.97 6.82 7.27
CA ARG A 103 -17.75 6.20 8.33
C ARG A 103 -16.90 5.92 9.59
N PHE A 104 -15.68 5.43 9.39
CA PHE A 104 -14.77 5.21 10.52
C PHE A 104 -14.31 6.52 11.17
N ALA A 105 -14.06 7.57 10.40
CA ALA A 105 -13.73 8.88 10.95
C ALA A 105 -14.86 9.43 11.82
N GLU A 106 -16.12 9.27 11.40
CA GLU A 106 -17.30 9.65 12.21
C GLU A 106 -17.39 8.81 13.50
N ILE A 107 -17.21 7.49 13.43
CA ILE A 107 -17.25 6.59 14.61
C ILE A 107 -16.17 6.96 15.64
N LEU A 108 -14.99 7.34 15.16
CA LEU A 108 -13.83 7.65 16.01
C LEU A 108 -13.76 9.13 16.44
N ASP A 109 -14.72 9.95 16.02
CA ASP A 109 -14.80 11.40 16.31
C ASP A 109 -13.56 12.17 15.81
N PHE A 110 -13.18 11.92 14.54
CA PHE A 110 -12.15 12.67 13.83
C PHE A 110 -12.78 13.59 12.74
N PRO A 111 -13.45 14.70 13.12
CA PRO A 111 -14.17 15.55 12.17
C PRO A 111 -13.24 16.27 11.17
N ASP A 112 -11.96 16.44 11.51
CA ASP A 112 -10.98 17.10 10.68
C ASP A 112 -10.28 16.14 9.69
N ALA A 113 -10.50 14.82 9.80
CA ALA A 113 -9.99 13.85 8.86
C ALA A 113 -10.68 13.98 7.50
N THR A 114 -9.92 14.21 6.45
CA THR A 114 -10.43 14.39 5.09
C THR A 114 -10.19 13.15 4.24
N PHE A 115 -11.20 12.76 3.43
CA PHE A 115 -11.07 11.62 2.52
C PHE A 115 -11.59 11.98 1.13
N VAL A 116 -10.75 11.74 0.09
CA VAL A 116 -10.97 12.15 -1.28
C VAL A 116 -10.98 10.93 -2.21
N VAL A 117 -12.01 10.85 -3.06
CA VAL A 117 -12.04 9.83 -4.13
C VAL A 117 -11.27 10.37 -5.32
N SER A 118 -10.13 9.78 -5.63
CA SER A 118 -9.34 10.12 -6.82
C SER A 118 -8.33 9.02 -7.13
N HIS A 119 -8.02 8.85 -8.41
CA HIS A 119 -6.84 8.10 -8.82
C HIS A 119 -5.57 8.87 -8.47
N VAL A 120 -4.46 8.17 -8.18
CA VAL A 120 -3.17 8.80 -7.86
C VAL A 120 -2.72 9.78 -8.94
N LYS A 121 -2.90 9.44 -10.23
CA LYS A 121 -2.54 10.33 -11.36
C LYS A 121 -3.20 11.70 -11.32
N ASP A 122 -4.38 11.79 -10.70
CA ASP A 122 -5.18 13.01 -10.61
C ASP A 122 -5.08 13.67 -9.22
N ALA A 123 -4.26 13.12 -8.31
CA ALA A 123 -4.18 13.54 -6.91
C ALA A 123 -3.87 15.03 -6.74
N VAL A 124 -2.95 15.59 -7.55
CA VAL A 124 -2.60 17.01 -7.48
C VAL A 124 -3.82 17.90 -7.75
N SER A 125 -4.61 17.57 -8.75
CA SER A 125 -5.83 18.34 -9.09
C SER A 125 -6.95 18.10 -8.09
N ALA A 126 -7.13 16.86 -7.64
CA ALA A 126 -8.16 16.49 -6.66
C ALA A 126 -7.93 17.15 -5.29
N LEU A 127 -6.68 17.39 -4.93
CA LEU A 127 -6.26 18.08 -3.71
C LEU A 127 -6.01 19.60 -3.93
N ASN A 128 -6.39 20.15 -5.08
CA ASN A 128 -6.22 21.57 -5.42
C ASN A 128 -4.76 22.06 -5.28
N GLY A 129 -3.78 21.19 -5.47
CA GLY A 129 -2.36 21.50 -5.33
C GLY A 129 -1.90 21.71 -3.88
N GLU A 130 -2.69 21.32 -2.89
CA GLU A 130 -2.31 21.32 -1.48
C GLU A 130 -1.04 20.51 -1.24
N LYS A 131 -0.19 20.98 -0.35
CA LYS A 131 1.06 20.32 0.01
C LYS A 131 1.07 19.92 1.47
N PHE A 132 1.72 18.80 1.75
CA PHE A 132 1.73 18.15 3.04
C PHE A 132 3.14 18.06 3.63
N ASP A 133 3.24 18.10 4.96
CA ASP A 133 4.50 17.85 5.69
C ASP A 133 4.97 16.41 5.50
N ILE A 134 4.01 15.48 5.40
CA ILE A 134 4.25 14.04 5.29
C ILE A 134 3.35 13.48 4.19
N LEU A 135 3.93 12.68 3.30
CA LEU A 135 3.22 11.77 2.42
C LEU A 135 3.52 10.35 2.87
N TYR A 136 2.49 9.65 3.25
CA TYR A 136 2.51 8.23 3.62
C TYR A 136 1.85 7.40 2.52
N THR A 137 2.41 6.26 2.20
CA THR A 137 1.80 5.24 1.33
C THR A 137 2.36 3.87 1.72
N GLY A 138 1.66 2.80 1.36
CA GLY A 138 2.27 1.51 1.64
C GLY A 138 1.31 0.34 1.75
N ARG A 139 1.88 -0.77 2.23
CA ARG A 139 1.23 -2.05 2.48
C ARG A 139 0.68 -2.66 1.19
N GLY A 140 1.55 -2.72 0.17
CA GLY A 140 1.23 -3.26 -1.13
C GLY A 140 0.54 -2.23 -2.04
N ALA A 141 0.91 -0.95 -1.98
CA ALA A 141 0.35 0.11 -2.80
C ALA A 141 1.05 0.25 -4.16
N LEU A 142 2.37 0.07 -4.21
CA LEU A 142 3.15 0.31 -5.42
C LEU A 142 2.86 -0.68 -6.54
N CYS A 143 2.56 -1.94 -6.22
CA CYS A 143 2.25 -2.96 -7.22
C CYS A 143 0.99 -2.67 -8.06
N TRP A 144 0.14 -1.73 -7.64
CA TRP A 144 -1.04 -1.29 -8.38
C TRP A 144 -0.75 -0.16 -9.38
N LEU A 145 0.50 0.30 -9.46
CA LEU A 145 0.92 1.43 -10.28
C LEU A 145 1.81 0.97 -11.43
N PRO A 146 1.46 1.23 -12.70
CA PRO A 146 2.28 0.82 -13.84
C PRO A 146 3.55 1.65 -14.03
N ASN A 147 3.64 2.87 -13.44
CA ASN A 147 4.72 3.81 -13.65
C ASN A 147 5.10 4.55 -12.35
N LEU A 148 6.21 4.15 -11.74
CA LEU A 148 6.69 4.77 -10.51
C LEU A 148 7.36 6.13 -10.70
N ASP A 149 7.87 6.47 -11.89
CA ASP A 149 8.44 7.80 -12.13
C ASP A 149 7.33 8.87 -12.16
N GLU A 150 6.19 8.56 -12.77
CA GLU A 150 4.99 9.41 -12.72
C GLU A 150 4.45 9.53 -11.29
N TRP A 151 4.33 8.43 -10.56
CA TRP A 151 3.93 8.43 -9.16
C TRP A 151 4.87 9.30 -8.30
N ALA A 152 6.18 9.16 -8.44
CA ALA A 152 7.16 9.95 -7.69
C ALA A 152 7.08 11.44 -8.05
N SER A 153 6.79 11.77 -9.32
CA SER A 153 6.55 13.15 -9.76
C SER A 153 5.32 13.77 -9.10
N ILE A 154 4.25 12.98 -8.96
CA ILE A 154 3.03 13.39 -8.24
C ILE A 154 3.32 13.59 -6.76
N CYS A 155 4.03 12.65 -6.13
CA CYS A 155 4.45 12.77 -4.73
C CYS A 155 5.28 14.04 -4.51
N ALA A 156 6.20 14.36 -5.41
CA ALA A 156 7.03 15.56 -5.32
C ALA A 156 6.22 16.87 -5.41
N GLN A 157 5.08 16.87 -6.09
CA GLN A 157 4.18 18.02 -6.15
C GLN A 157 3.35 18.18 -4.87
N LEU A 158 3.07 17.08 -4.16
CA LEU A 158 2.22 17.05 -2.97
C LEU A 158 3.00 17.16 -1.64
N VAL A 159 4.30 16.92 -1.64
CA VAL A 159 5.15 17.09 -0.45
C VAL A 159 5.76 18.47 -0.41
N MET A 160 5.70 19.13 0.75
CA MET A 160 6.37 20.42 0.95
C MET A 160 7.90 20.31 0.80
N PRO A 161 8.61 21.35 0.36
CA PRO A 161 10.06 21.40 0.49
C PRO A 161 10.50 21.11 1.94
N GLY A 162 11.40 20.16 2.13
CA GLY A 162 11.80 19.67 3.46
C GLY A 162 10.86 18.64 4.08
N GLY A 163 9.69 18.40 3.48
CA GLY A 163 8.73 17.38 3.92
C GLY A 163 9.22 15.94 3.66
N ILE A 164 8.51 14.98 4.18
CA ILE A 164 8.90 13.56 4.20
C ILE A 164 7.94 12.76 3.34
N LEU A 165 8.48 11.87 2.51
CA LEU A 165 7.77 10.71 1.98
C LEU A 165 8.21 9.49 2.78
N TYR A 166 7.23 8.73 3.28
CA TYR A 166 7.46 7.48 4.00
C TYR A 166 6.59 6.37 3.41
N LEU A 167 7.17 5.20 3.24
CA LEU A 167 6.45 4.01 2.79
C LEU A 167 6.87 2.75 3.56
N GLU A 168 5.91 1.83 3.76
CA GLU A 168 6.12 0.43 4.12
C GLU A 168 5.54 -0.43 3.00
N GLU A 169 6.36 -1.25 2.34
CA GLU A 169 5.99 -1.99 1.15
C GLU A 169 6.42 -3.45 1.17
N CYS A 170 5.79 -4.25 0.30
CA CYS A 170 6.26 -5.60 0.01
C CYS A 170 7.69 -5.55 -0.53
N HIS A 171 8.53 -6.45 -0.04
CA HIS A 171 9.90 -6.53 -0.54
C HIS A 171 9.90 -7.05 -1.98
N PRO A 172 10.60 -6.40 -2.93
CA PRO A 172 10.62 -6.82 -4.33
C PRO A 172 11.02 -8.29 -4.56
N PHE A 173 11.84 -8.84 -3.67
CA PHE A 173 12.22 -10.26 -3.77
C PHE A 173 11.06 -11.18 -3.38
N SER A 174 10.27 -10.85 -2.36
CA SER A 174 9.13 -11.67 -1.96
C SER A 174 8.03 -11.70 -3.03
N GLU A 175 7.87 -10.61 -3.78
CA GLU A 175 6.90 -10.53 -4.89
C GLU A 175 7.26 -11.41 -6.10
N LEU A 176 8.49 -11.96 -6.15
CA LEU A 176 8.88 -12.92 -7.20
C LEU A 176 8.40 -14.34 -6.93
N ILE A 177 7.92 -14.61 -5.72
CA ILE A 177 7.75 -15.96 -5.21
C ILE A 177 6.29 -16.37 -5.24
N GLU A 178 6.06 -17.62 -5.64
CA GLU A 178 4.77 -18.29 -5.61
C GLU A 178 4.89 -19.63 -4.89
N VAL A 179 3.80 -20.07 -4.24
CA VAL A 179 3.66 -21.42 -3.72
C VAL A 179 3.28 -22.36 -4.87
N VAL A 180 4.10 -23.34 -5.13
CA VAL A 180 3.83 -24.40 -6.10
C VAL A 180 3.68 -25.75 -5.41
N GLY A 181 2.93 -26.66 -6.02
CA GLY A 181 2.66 -27.99 -5.44
C GLY A 181 1.38 -28.01 -4.59
N SER A 182 1.19 -29.11 -3.86
CA SER A 182 0.02 -29.30 -2.99
C SER A 182 0.38 -30.16 -1.77
N GLY A 183 -0.35 -29.98 -0.68
CA GLY A 183 -0.15 -30.72 0.56
C GLY A 183 1.28 -30.57 1.09
N ILE A 184 1.95 -31.69 1.37
CA ILE A 184 3.32 -31.71 1.93
C ILE A 184 4.40 -31.40 0.88
N ASP A 185 4.06 -31.40 -0.41
CA ASP A 185 4.96 -31.11 -1.52
C ASP A 185 4.92 -29.62 -1.93
N LYS A 186 4.34 -28.76 -1.12
CA LYS A 186 4.35 -27.32 -1.34
C LYS A 186 5.78 -26.77 -1.22
N GLU A 187 6.15 -25.96 -2.18
CA GLU A 187 7.46 -25.29 -2.25
C GLU A 187 7.30 -23.83 -2.63
N LEU A 188 8.17 -22.96 -2.08
CA LEU A 188 8.32 -21.58 -2.52
C LEU A 188 9.27 -21.53 -3.72
N LYS A 189 8.80 -21.00 -4.87
CA LYS A 189 9.61 -20.88 -6.09
C LYS A 189 9.56 -19.48 -6.64
N ILE A 190 10.70 -19.02 -7.19
CA ILE A 190 10.73 -17.81 -8.02
C ILE A 190 9.92 -18.11 -9.27
N HIS A 191 8.85 -17.36 -9.46
CA HIS A 191 7.88 -17.53 -10.55
C HIS A 191 7.70 -16.25 -11.36
N TYR A 192 7.60 -15.10 -10.71
CA TYR A 192 7.30 -13.84 -11.36
C TYR A 192 8.59 -13.10 -11.80
N ASN A 193 8.43 -12.22 -12.81
CA ASN A 193 9.53 -11.46 -13.39
C ASN A 193 9.37 -9.97 -13.09
N MET A 194 10.14 -9.45 -12.13
CA MET A 194 10.12 -8.01 -11.77
C MET A 194 10.56 -7.06 -12.90
N PHE A 195 11.21 -7.58 -13.95
CA PHE A 195 11.63 -6.77 -15.10
C PHE A 195 10.59 -6.72 -16.22
N SER A 196 9.45 -7.39 -16.04
CA SER A 196 8.33 -7.34 -16.98
C SER A 196 7.69 -5.94 -16.94
N LYS A 197 7.46 -5.38 -18.11
CA LYS A 197 6.66 -4.15 -18.24
C LYS A 197 5.16 -4.42 -18.31
N LYS A 198 4.78 -5.69 -18.42
CA LYS A 198 3.38 -6.11 -18.39
C LYS A 198 3.02 -6.55 -16.98
N PRO A 199 1.81 -6.25 -16.50
CA PRO A 199 1.38 -6.71 -15.20
C PRO A 199 1.22 -8.24 -15.16
N VAL A 200 1.30 -8.79 -13.98
CA VAL A 200 0.77 -10.13 -13.67
C VAL A 200 -0.72 -9.98 -13.47
N THR A 201 -1.50 -10.80 -14.18
CA THR A 201 -2.95 -10.83 -14.04
C THR A 201 -3.34 -12.00 -13.15
N PHE A 202 -4.14 -11.72 -12.15
CA PHE A 202 -4.74 -12.71 -11.28
C PHE A 202 -6.23 -12.83 -11.63
N ASP A 203 -6.65 -14.05 -11.94
CA ASP A 203 -8.05 -14.39 -12.15
C ASP A 203 -8.53 -15.16 -10.92
N GLY A 204 -9.56 -14.67 -10.26
CA GLY A 204 -10.10 -15.35 -9.07
C GLY A 204 -11.20 -14.55 -8.37
N GLN A 205 -11.86 -15.21 -7.46
CA GLN A 205 -12.82 -14.59 -6.53
C GLN A 205 -12.18 -14.46 -5.15
N GLY A 206 -12.77 -13.64 -4.30
CA GLY A 206 -12.27 -13.42 -2.96
C GLY A 206 -11.23 -12.30 -2.86
N SER A 207 -10.62 -12.23 -1.71
CA SER A 207 -9.50 -11.31 -1.45
C SER A 207 -8.50 -11.97 -0.50
N TYR A 208 -7.34 -11.35 -0.31
CA TYR A 208 -6.37 -11.79 0.69
C TYR A 208 -6.93 -11.79 2.13
N ALA A 209 -7.99 -11.03 2.40
CA ALA A 209 -8.66 -10.99 3.69
C ALA A 209 -9.73 -12.08 3.86
N ASP A 210 -10.27 -12.58 2.75
CA ASP A 210 -11.22 -13.72 2.70
C ASP A 210 -11.16 -14.34 1.31
N LYS A 211 -10.45 -15.47 1.21
CA LYS A 211 -10.22 -16.18 -0.07
C LYS A 211 -11.48 -16.84 -0.64
N ASP A 212 -12.46 -17.13 0.22
CA ASP A 212 -13.71 -17.79 -0.14
C ASP A 212 -14.86 -16.81 -0.44
N ALA A 213 -14.64 -15.52 -0.27
CA ALA A 213 -15.66 -14.51 -0.52
C ALA A 213 -16.04 -14.45 -2.00
N ASN A 214 -17.34 -14.40 -2.26
CA ASN A 214 -17.85 -14.17 -3.62
C ASN A 214 -17.95 -12.67 -3.90
N THR A 215 -16.89 -12.10 -4.43
CA THR A 215 -16.83 -10.67 -4.76
C THR A 215 -17.46 -10.34 -6.12
N GLY A 216 -17.75 -11.34 -6.93
CA GLY A 216 -18.21 -11.17 -8.32
C GLY A 216 -17.16 -10.61 -9.28
N ILE A 217 -16.01 -10.20 -8.79
CA ILE A 217 -14.88 -9.65 -9.56
C ILE A 217 -13.81 -10.71 -9.67
N THR A 218 -13.24 -10.84 -10.86
CA THR A 218 -12.37 -11.96 -11.19
C THR A 218 -10.99 -11.54 -11.67
N LYS A 219 -10.71 -10.23 -11.83
CA LYS A 219 -9.42 -9.78 -12.35
C LYS A 219 -8.79 -8.71 -11.51
N SER A 220 -7.48 -8.89 -11.26
CA SER A 220 -6.61 -7.84 -10.76
C SER A 220 -5.25 -7.92 -11.45
N HIS A 221 -4.55 -6.79 -11.50
CA HIS A 221 -3.32 -6.62 -12.24
C HIS A 221 -2.26 -5.97 -11.36
N CYS A 222 -1.10 -6.63 -11.20
CA CYS A 222 0.00 -6.12 -10.39
C CYS A 222 1.27 -5.98 -11.23
N TRP A 223 1.97 -4.86 -11.05
CA TRP A 223 3.27 -4.59 -11.67
C TRP A 223 4.38 -4.87 -10.66
N GLY A 224 5.40 -5.60 -11.09
CA GLY A 224 6.59 -5.85 -10.26
C GLY A 224 7.56 -4.67 -10.36
N HIS A 225 8.03 -4.17 -9.21
CA HIS A 225 8.96 -3.07 -9.10
C HIS A 225 10.19 -3.44 -8.29
N GLY A 226 11.38 -3.31 -8.88
CA GLY A 226 12.63 -3.52 -8.14
C GLY A 226 13.08 -2.26 -7.39
N PHE A 227 13.96 -2.42 -6.40
CA PHE A 227 14.54 -1.29 -5.65
C PHE A 227 15.19 -0.23 -6.54
N GLY A 228 15.82 -0.64 -7.65
CA GLY A 228 16.41 0.31 -8.59
C GLY A 228 15.38 1.25 -9.20
N GLU A 229 14.17 0.77 -9.51
CA GLU A 229 13.08 1.59 -10.02
C GLU A 229 12.52 2.49 -8.91
N ILE A 230 12.16 1.91 -7.76
CA ILE A 230 11.59 2.65 -6.62
C ILE A 230 12.51 3.80 -6.18
N ILE A 231 13.79 3.51 -5.94
CA ILE A 231 14.75 4.49 -5.44
C ILE A 231 15.05 5.56 -6.50
N ASN A 232 15.30 5.15 -7.75
CA ASN A 232 15.65 6.10 -8.80
C ASN A 232 14.48 7.01 -9.17
N SER A 233 13.23 6.50 -9.17
CA SER A 233 12.05 7.35 -9.39
C SER A 233 11.97 8.47 -8.35
N LEU A 234 12.22 8.18 -7.08
CA LEU A 234 12.23 9.18 -6.03
C LEU A 234 13.39 10.18 -6.20
N ILE A 235 14.62 9.70 -6.45
CA ILE A 235 15.80 10.55 -6.65
C ILE A 235 15.60 11.49 -7.85
N ASN A 236 15.15 10.96 -8.98
CA ASN A 236 14.92 11.73 -10.20
C ASN A 236 13.87 12.84 -10.02
N ASN A 237 12.95 12.64 -9.08
CA ASN A 237 11.90 13.60 -8.75
C ASN A 237 12.22 14.47 -7.51
N GLY A 238 13.51 14.56 -7.11
CA GLY A 238 14.02 15.50 -6.11
C GLY A 238 13.78 15.07 -4.67
N PHE A 239 13.72 13.76 -4.43
CA PHE A 239 13.79 13.21 -3.08
C PHE A 239 15.19 12.70 -2.76
N LYS A 240 15.64 12.99 -1.55
CA LYS A 240 16.84 12.41 -0.96
C LYS A 240 16.44 11.24 -0.09
N ILE A 241 16.91 10.04 -0.39
CA ILE A 241 16.70 8.86 0.45
C ILE A 241 17.49 9.05 1.76
N GLU A 242 16.80 9.01 2.89
CA GLU A 242 17.39 9.13 4.23
C GLU A 242 17.56 7.78 4.91
N MET A 243 16.68 6.83 4.61
CA MET A 243 16.64 5.52 5.27
C MET A 243 15.94 4.50 4.39
N MET A 244 16.40 3.27 4.42
CA MET A 244 15.70 2.09 3.93
C MET A 244 16.04 0.92 4.87
N ASN A 245 15.01 0.24 5.39
CA ASN A 245 15.16 -0.94 6.26
C ASN A 245 14.40 -2.11 5.67
N GLU A 246 15.07 -3.25 5.51
CA GLU A 246 14.48 -4.52 5.10
C GLU A 246 14.03 -5.30 6.33
N ARG A 247 12.93 -6.05 6.20
CA ARG A 247 12.32 -6.79 7.31
C ARG A 247 11.93 -8.20 6.90
N GLU A 248 12.03 -9.14 7.86
CA GLU A 248 11.54 -10.51 7.69
C GLU A 248 10.02 -10.62 7.91
N GLU A 249 9.38 -9.54 8.34
CA GLU A 249 7.95 -9.48 8.60
C GLU A 249 7.17 -9.10 7.36
N SER A 250 6.01 -9.76 7.20
CA SER A 250 4.96 -9.37 6.24
C SER A 250 3.75 -8.80 6.99
N PHE A 251 3.12 -7.78 6.43
CA PHE A 251 1.88 -7.20 6.94
C PHE A 251 0.61 -7.92 6.45
N PHE A 252 0.76 -9.01 5.72
CA PHE A 252 -0.29 -9.97 5.33
C PHE A 252 0.30 -11.37 5.19
N GLU A 253 -0.54 -12.40 5.01
CA GLU A 253 -0.11 -13.79 4.84
C GLU A 253 -0.14 -14.19 3.35
N PRO A 254 0.95 -14.00 2.59
CA PRO A 254 0.99 -14.36 1.18
C PRO A 254 1.07 -15.87 0.96
N TRP A 255 1.63 -16.62 1.90
CA TRP A 255 1.92 -18.06 1.75
C TRP A 255 1.50 -18.85 2.98
N ASP A 256 0.29 -19.36 2.95
CA ASP A 256 -0.22 -20.31 3.94
C ASP A 256 0.78 -21.48 4.11
N ASP A 257 0.89 -22.03 5.29
CA ASP A 257 1.81 -23.12 5.68
C ASP A 257 3.30 -22.74 5.83
N PHE A 258 3.75 -21.60 5.31
CA PHE A 258 5.15 -21.15 5.43
C PHE A 258 5.35 -20.08 6.49
N LEU A 259 4.31 -19.35 6.82
CA LEU A 259 4.33 -18.24 7.76
C LEU A 259 3.51 -18.54 9.00
N VAL A 260 3.82 -17.81 10.07
CA VAL A 260 3.05 -17.81 11.31
C VAL A 260 2.74 -16.38 11.72
N ASN A 261 1.52 -16.13 12.19
CA ASN A 261 1.19 -14.87 12.81
C ASN A 261 1.93 -14.80 14.16
N TYR A 262 2.84 -13.84 14.32
CA TYR A 262 3.62 -13.69 15.54
C TYR A 262 3.21 -12.48 16.37
N ARG A 263 2.47 -11.56 15.75
CA ARG A 263 1.81 -10.42 16.39
C ARG A 263 0.64 -9.94 15.52
N PRO A 264 -0.29 -9.16 16.06
CA PRO A 264 -1.42 -8.63 15.27
C PRO A 264 -0.97 -7.97 13.98
N ASN A 265 -1.59 -8.37 12.86
CA ASN A 265 -1.35 -7.90 11.49
C ASN A 265 0.06 -8.12 10.94
N TYR A 266 0.86 -9.02 11.53
CA TYR A 266 2.19 -9.35 11.02
C TYR A 266 2.50 -10.83 11.10
N TRP A 267 3.12 -11.32 10.04
CA TRP A 267 3.53 -12.71 9.83
C TRP A 267 5.03 -12.79 9.61
N LYS A 268 5.63 -13.90 10.00
CA LYS A 268 7.02 -14.22 9.71
C LYS A 268 7.15 -15.69 9.36
N PHE A 269 8.27 -16.08 8.78
CA PHE A 269 8.54 -17.49 8.50
C PHE A 269 8.56 -18.31 9.79
N ARG A 270 8.10 -19.57 9.68
CA ARG A 270 8.27 -20.56 10.73
C ARG A 270 9.76 -20.78 11.05
N GLU A 271 10.08 -21.18 12.26
CA GLU A 271 11.46 -21.34 12.74
C GLU A 271 12.29 -22.40 11.97
N ASP A 272 11.60 -23.34 11.28
CA ASP A 272 12.23 -24.38 10.47
C ASP A 272 12.56 -23.93 9.03
N ILE A 273 12.23 -22.70 8.68
CA ILE A 273 12.44 -22.13 7.33
C ILE A 273 13.42 -20.95 7.42
N VAL A 274 14.41 -20.94 6.52
CA VAL A 274 15.30 -19.78 6.40
C VAL A 274 14.51 -18.60 5.86
N PRO A 275 14.44 -17.47 6.61
CA PRO A 275 13.65 -16.34 6.18
C PRO A 275 14.27 -15.62 4.99
N ILE A 276 13.40 -15.02 4.16
CA ILE A 276 13.78 -14.02 3.18
C ILE A 276 13.19 -12.67 3.58
N PRO A 277 13.68 -11.56 3.06
CA PRO A 277 13.05 -10.27 3.33
C PRO A 277 11.63 -10.23 2.74
N MET A 278 10.66 -9.83 3.58
CA MET A 278 9.23 -9.84 3.24
C MET A 278 8.66 -8.45 3.02
N SER A 279 9.17 -7.47 3.74
CA SER A 279 8.79 -6.07 3.59
C SER A 279 10.01 -5.15 3.72
N PHE A 280 9.81 -3.89 3.38
CA PHE A 280 10.80 -2.85 3.64
C PHE A 280 10.10 -1.53 3.96
N THR A 281 10.79 -0.67 4.68
CA THR A 281 10.40 0.71 4.91
C THR A 281 11.39 1.64 4.23
N LEU A 282 10.91 2.77 3.71
CA LEU A 282 11.74 3.79 3.11
C LEU A 282 11.28 5.17 3.56
N ARG A 283 12.25 6.00 3.95
CA ARG A 283 12.02 7.41 4.24
C ARG A 283 12.86 8.26 3.30
N ALA A 284 12.21 9.20 2.65
CA ALA A 284 12.84 10.14 1.74
C ALA A 284 12.41 11.57 2.06
N ARG A 285 13.30 12.54 1.87
CA ARG A 285 13.04 13.95 2.10
C ARG A 285 12.95 14.70 0.79
N ARG A 286 11.94 15.53 0.63
CA ARG A 286 11.79 16.45 -0.49
C ARG A 286 12.82 17.58 -0.37
N GLU A 287 13.73 17.71 -1.34
CA GLU A 287 14.81 18.72 -1.26
C GLU A 287 14.36 20.12 -1.73
N TYR A 288 13.47 20.20 -2.74
CA TYR A 288 13.08 21.49 -3.36
C TYR A 288 11.57 21.59 -3.58
#